data_76e6800c605580d6e88a98dfadd32b5f
#
_entry.id   76e6800c605580d6e88a98dfadd32b5f
#
_cell.length_a   1.000
_cell.length_b   1.000
_cell.length_c   1.000
_cell.angle_alpha   90.00
_cell.angle_beta   90.00
_cell.angle_gamma   90.00
#
_symmetry.space_group_name_H-M   'P 1'
#
loop_
_entity.id
_entity.type
_entity.pdbx_description
1 polymer ?
#
loop_
_entity_poly.entity_id
_entity_poly.type
_entity_poly.pdbx_seq_one_letter_code
_entity_poly.pdbx_strand_id
1 'polypeptide(L)'
;SVMARAMFAERAPDWRAVGAGTLVLEGLPMSQRTRNALADHGLADPDHRSRQFGADHEDADLVVTMEPSHVAWIRRNHPEVAGRTASLPRLVRDLPVGDAADLAARVEALALAEVEVGDWEEVVDPASGEQVDFDVCAATLSALVDTLVDRLGPCR
;
A
#
# COMPACT_ATOMS: atom_id res chain seq x y z
N SER A 1 -5.19 -1.69 -3.60
CA SER A 1 -3.76 -1.99 -3.34
C SER A 1 -2.98 -2.31 -4.61
N VAL A 2 -3.56 -3.02 -5.60
CA VAL A 2 -2.88 -3.41 -6.86
C VAL A 2 -2.30 -2.21 -7.59
N MET A 3 -3.11 -1.16 -7.81
CA MET A 3 -2.66 0.07 -8.46
C MET A 3 -1.55 0.77 -7.67
N ALA A 4 -1.70 0.88 -6.35
CA ALA A 4 -0.68 1.49 -5.51
C ALA A 4 0.68 0.79 -5.62
N ARG A 5 0.69 -0.55 -5.62
CA ARG A 5 1.92 -1.34 -5.79
C ARG A 5 2.58 -1.07 -7.16
N ALA A 6 1.80 -1.09 -8.23
CA ALA A 6 2.32 -0.84 -9.58
C ALA A 6 2.92 0.57 -9.70
N MET A 7 2.22 1.58 -9.17
CA MET A 7 2.69 2.97 -9.15
C MET A 7 3.96 3.13 -8.32
N PHE A 8 4.00 2.51 -7.15
CA PHE A 8 5.18 2.55 -6.28
C PHE A 8 6.40 1.89 -6.91
N ALA A 9 6.23 0.70 -7.51
CA ALA A 9 7.32 -0.01 -8.17
C ALA A 9 7.95 0.78 -9.32
N GLU A 10 7.14 1.55 -10.06
CA GLU A 10 7.63 2.42 -11.14
C GLU A 10 8.41 3.61 -10.59
N ARG A 11 7.92 4.24 -9.52
CA ARG A 11 8.48 5.49 -8.98
C ARG A 11 9.64 5.29 -8.04
N ALA A 12 9.73 4.12 -7.45
CA ALA A 12 10.77 3.74 -6.50
C ALA A 12 11.40 2.38 -6.86
N PRO A 13 12.08 2.28 -8.03
CA PRO A 13 12.56 0.99 -8.56
C PRO A 13 13.63 0.33 -7.69
N ASP A 14 14.29 1.10 -6.82
CA ASP A 14 15.29 0.59 -5.87
C ASP A 14 14.64 -0.10 -4.64
N TRP A 15 13.33 0.08 -4.46
CA TRP A 15 12.56 -0.55 -3.41
C TRP A 15 11.82 -1.78 -3.94
N ARG A 16 11.79 -2.85 -3.16
CA ARG A 16 10.99 -4.03 -3.48
C ARG A 16 9.54 -3.83 -3.03
N ALA A 17 8.60 -3.83 -3.96
CA ALA A 17 7.17 -3.74 -3.68
C ALA A 17 6.46 -5.07 -3.95
N VAL A 18 5.79 -5.60 -2.93
CA VAL A 18 4.99 -6.83 -3.02
C VAL A 18 3.53 -6.50 -2.68
N GLY A 19 2.58 -7.08 -3.40
CA GLY A 19 1.15 -6.90 -3.14
C GLY A 19 0.52 -8.14 -2.53
N ALA A 20 -0.36 -7.91 -1.55
CA ALA A 20 -1.17 -8.94 -0.92
C ALA A 20 -2.52 -8.37 -0.48
N GLY A 21 -3.49 -9.21 -0.18
CA GLY A 21 -4.79 -8.84 0.35
C GLY A 21 -5.11 -9.59 1.63
N THR A 22 -6.02 -9.06 2.42
CA THR A 22 -6.45 -9.66 3.69
C THR A 22 -7.53 -10.73 3.52
N LEU A 23 -8.23 -10.70 2.39
CA LEU A 23 -9.22 -11.71 2.01
C LEU A 23 -9.28 -11.79 0.48
N VAL A 24 -8.57 -12.73 -0.11
CA VAL A 24 -8.47 -12.87 -1.55
C VAL A 24 -8.65 -14.32 -2.02
N LEU A 25 -9.12 -14.47 -3.25
CA LEU A 25 -8.94 -15.70 -4.01
C LEU A 25 -7.57 -15.63 -4.69
N GLU A 26 -6.69 -16.56 -4.37
CA GLU A 26 -5.33 -16.55 -4.90
C GLU A 26 -5.26 -16.82 -6.40
N GLY A 27 -4.26 -16.24 -7.05
CA GLY A 27 -3.93 -16.50 -8.45
C GLY A 27 -4.79 -15.75 -9.46
N LEU A 28 -5.68 -14.87 -9.05
CA LEU A 28 -6.51 -14.10 -9.97
C LEU A 28 -5.74 -12.93 -10.59
N PRO A 29 -5.94 -12.66 -11.88
CA PRO A 29 -5.42 -11.45 -12.52
C PRO A 29 -6.19 -10.22 -12.02
N MET A 30 -5.60 -9.03 -12.22
CA MET A 30 -6.34 -7.80 -11.96
C MET A 30 -7.51 -7.62 -12.94
N SER A 31 -8.54 -6.90 -12.50
CA SER A 31 -9.72 -6.60 -13.31
C SER A 31 -9.38 -5.76 -14.54
N GLN A 32 -10.25 -5.79 -15.57
CA GLN A 32 -10.09 -4.93 -16.74
C GLN A 32 -10.13 -3.44 -16.38
N ARG A 33 -11.01 -3.04 -15.46
CA ARG A 33 -11.11 -1.65 -14.98
C ARG A 33 -9.82 -1.19 -14.32
N THR A 34 -9.17 -2.05 -13.52
CA THR A 34 -7.86 -1.77 -12.93
C THR A 34 -6.78 -1.59 -14.01
N ARG A 35 -6.77 -2.47 -15.03
CA ARG A 35 -5.82 -2.36 -16.16
C ARG A 35 -6.00 -1.06 -16.93
N ASN A 36 -7.25 -0.65 -17.20
CA ASN A 36 -7.55 0.60 -17.89
C ASN A 36 -7.06 1.81 -17.08
N ALA A 37 -7.39 1.86 -15.79
CA ALA A 37 -6.96 2.95 -14.91
C ALA A 37 -5.42 3.05 -14.81
N LEU A 38 -4.70 1.93 -14.76
CA LEU A 38 -3.23 1.92 -14.80
C LEU A 38 -2.70 2.40 -16.15
N ALA A 39 -3.31 1.98 -17.26
CA ALA A 39 -2.90 2.38 -18.60
C ALA A 39 -3.00 3.90 -18.82
N ASP A 40 -4.00 4.56 -18.22
CA ASP A 40 -4.14 6.02 -18.25
C ASP A 40 -3.00 6.75 -17.51
N HIS A 41 -2.31 6.03 -16.61
CA HIS A 41 -1.08 6.50 -15.95
C HIS A 41 0.21 5.98 -16.63
N GLY A 42 0.11 5.38 -17.81
CA GLY A 42 1.25 4.82 -18.53
C GLY A 42 1.82 3.53 -17.93
N LEU A 43 1.05 2.84 -17.09
CA LEU A 43 1.49 1.66 -16.36
C LEU A 43 0.79 0.38 -16.83
N ALA A 44 1.51 -0.74 -16.72
CA ALA A 44 0.97 -2.08 -16.94
C ALA A 44 1.62 -3.06 -15.96
N ASP A 45 0.83 -4.05 -15.51
CA ASP A 45 1.31 -5.13 -14.66
C ASP A 45 0.59 -6.43 -15.05
N PRO A 46 0.94 -6.99 -16.24
CA PRO A 46 0.24 -8.14 -16.81
C PRO A 46 0.44 -9.43 -16.00
N ASP A 47 1.52 -9.50 -15.23
CA ASP A 47 1.88 -10.69 -14.45
C ASP A 47 1.29 -10.67 -13.04
N HIS A 48 0.53 -9.62 -12.69
CA HIS A 48 -0.12 -9.55 -11.39
C HIS A 48 -1.02 -10.76 -11.15
N ARG A 49 -0.85 -11.37 -9.99
CA ARG A 49 -1.74 -12.39 -9.42
C ARG A 49 -2.05 -12.06 -7.98
N SER A 50 -3.31 -12.18 -7.61
CA SER A 50 -3.74 -11.96 -6.23
C SER A 50 -3.11 -12.98 -5.29
N ARG A 51 -2.67 -12.49 -4.11
CA ARG A 51 -2.09 -13.31 -3.05
C ARG A 51 -2.71 -12.94 -1.71
N GLN A 52 -2.94 -13.93 -0.86
CA GLN A 52 -3.32 -13.72 0.53
C GLN A 52 -2.10 -13.21 1.31
N PHE A 53 -2.28 -12.22 2.18
CA PHE A 53 -1.26 -11.80 3.13
C PHE A 53 -0.98 -12.96 4.11
N GLY A 54 0.28 -13.28 4.31
CA GLY A 54 0.72 -14.40 5.14
C GLY A 54 2.19 -14.27 5.51
N ALA A 55 2.77 -15.34 6.05
CA ALA A 55 4.15 -15.39 6.55
C ALA A 55 5.19 -14.87 5.55
N ASP A 56 5.00 -15.12 4.26
CA ASP A 56 5.90 -14.63 3.20
C ASP A 56 5.99 -13.09 3.09
N HIS A 57 5.09 -12.37 3.77
CA HIS A 57 5.03 -10.90 3.76
C HIS A 57 5.50 -10.30 5.10
N GLU A 58 5.76 -11.13 6.11
CA GLU A 58 6.11 -10.68 7.46
C GLU A 58 7.55 -10.14 7.57
N ASP A 59 8.39 -10.38 6.57
CA ASP A 59 9.75 -9.83 6.48
C ASP A 59 9.81 -8.41 5.86
N ALA A 60 8.66 -7.84 5.46
CA ALA A 60 8.61 -6.50 4.92
C ALA A 60 9.02 -5.45 5.95
N ASP A 61 9.83 -4.47 5.53
CA ASP A 61 10.24 -3.33 6.38
C ASP A 61 9.06 -2.41 6.71
N LEU A 62 8.06 -2.36 5.83
CA LEU A 62 6.84 -1.56 6.00
C LEU A 62 5.67 -2.26 5.32
N VAL A 63 4.56 -2.38 6.04
CA VAL A 63 3.29 -2.89 5.51
C VAL A 63 2.31 -1.74 5.33
N VAL A 64 1.94 -1.47 4.08
CA VAL A 64 1.08 -0.35 3.70
C VAL A 64 -0.31 -0.86 3.35
N THR A 65 -1.32 -0.38 4.04
CA THR A 65 -2.72 -0.76 3.82
C THR A 65 -3.52 0.37 3.18
N MET A 66 -4.70 0.04 2.65
CA MET A 66 -5.56 1.01 1.95
C MET A 66 -6.73 1.49 2.82
N GLU A 67 -7.01 0.79 3.94
CA GLU A 67 -8.15 1.12 4.78
C GLU A 67 -7.95 0.67 6.24
N PRO A 68 -8.73 1.25 7.19
CA PRO A 68 -8.67 0.92 8.62
C PRO A 68 -8.87 -0.57 8.93
N SER A 69 -9.78 -1.22 8.23
CA SER A 69 -10.10 -2.64 8.43
C SER A 69 -8.91 -3.56 8.15
N HIS A 70 -8.07 -3.21 7.18
CA HIS A 70 -6.86 -3.96 6.87
C HIS A 70 -5.82 -3.84 8.00
N VAL A 71 -5.65 -2.65 8.58
CA VAL A 71 -4.78 -2.47 9.75
C VAL A 71 -5.25 -3.36 10.91
N ALA A 72 -6.57 -3.32 11.22
CA ALA A 72 -7.15 -4.12 12.28
C ALA A 72 -6.99 -5.63 12.03
N TRP A 73 -7.17 -6.07 10.78
CA TRP A 73 -6.99 -7.46 10.40
C TRP A 73 -5.54 -7.92 10.60
N ILE A 74 -4.56 -7.13 10.16
CA ILE A 74 -3.13 -7.43 10.31
C ILE A 74 -2.75 -7.47 11.79
N ARG A 75 -3.15 -6.49 12.58
CA ARG A 75 -2.88 -6.48 14.03
C ARG A 75 -3.39 -7.74 14.74
N ARG A 76 -4.51 -8.28 14.30
CA ARG A 76 -5.12 -9.49 14.88
C ARG A 76 -4.45 -10.77 14.43
N ASN A 77 -4.10 -10.89 13.16
CA ASN A 77 -3.66 -12.14 12.54
C ASN A 77 -2.13 -12.23 12.40
N HIS A 78 -1.44 -11.08 12.38
CA HIS A 78 0.01 -10.94 12.21
C HIS A 78 0.56 -9.87 13.16
N PRO A 79 0.45 -10.07 14.48
CA PRO A 79 0.84 -9.05 15.48
C PRO A 79 2.33 -8.69 15.44
N GLU A 80 3.20 -9.55 14.92
CA GLU A 80 4.64 -9.33 14.77
C GLU A 80 4.99 -8.21 13.78
N VAL A 81 4.08 -7.88 12.87
CA VAL A 81 4.26 -6.75 11.92
C VAL A 81 3.40 -5.54 12.26
N ALA A 82 2.63 -5.57 13.34
CA ALA A 82 1.73 -4.49 13.72
C ALA A 82 2.46 -3.15 13.92
N GLY A 83 3.68 -3.18 14.48
CA GLY A 83 4.50 -1.98 14.71
C GLY A 83 5.04 -1.32 13.45
N ARG A 84 4.95 -1.98 12.29
CA ARG A 84 5.35 -1.45 10.99
C ARG A 84 4.23 -1.52 9.95
N THR A 85 2.98 -1.55 10.41
CA THR A 85 1.77 -1.56 9.58
C THR A 85 0.98 -0.28 9.75
N ALA A 86 0.72 0.42 8.66
CA ALA A 86 -0.14 1.60 8.65
C ALA A 86 -0.86 1.76 7.30
N SER A 87 -1.92 2.55 7.31
CA SER A 87 -2.57 2.97 6.06
C SER A 87 -1.69 3.91 5.25
N LEU A 88 -1.86 3.92 3.93
CA LEU A 88 -1.17 4.86 3.05
C LEU A 88 -1.44 6.32 3.44
N PRO A 89 -2.68 6.76 3.71
CA PRO A 89 -2.93 8.12 4.18
C PRO A 89 -2.19 8.47 5.48
N ARG A 90 -2.11 7.56 6.45
CA ARG A 90 -1.37 7.78 7.69
C ARG A 90 0.12 7.97 7.44
N LEU A 91 0.73 7.12 6.64
CA LEU A 91 2.17 7.23 6.33
C LEU A 91 2.50 8.54 5.62
N VAL A 92 1.66 8.94 4.66
CA VAL A 92 1.80 10.23 3.96
C VAL A 92 1.70 11.41 4.93
N ARG A 93 0.86 11.32 5.96
CA ARG A 93 0.72 12.37 6.96
C ARG A 93 1.84 12.36 8.00
N ASP A 94 2.16 11.21 8.55
CA ASP A 94 2.91 11.09 9.82
C ASP A 94 4.37 10.64 9.65
N LEU A 95 4.72 9.91 8.58
CA LEU A 95 6.10 9.43 8.39
C LEU A 95 7.03 10.61 8.08
N PRO A 96 8.04 10.91 8.91
CA PRO A 96 9.02 11.94 8.60
C PRO A 96 9.79 11.62 7.31
N VAL A 97 10.26 12.65 6.61
CA VAL A 97 11.16 12.48 5.46
C VAL A 97 12.50 11.94 5.94
N GLY A 98 13.08 11.00 5.21
CA GLY A 98 14.38 10.41 5.50
C GLY A 98 14.84 9.50 4.36
N ASP A 99 15.67 8.51 4.65
CA ASP A 99 16.11 7.50 3.69
C ASP A 99 15.90 6.06 4.21
N ALA A 100 16.32 5.06 3.43
CA ALA A 100 16.14 3.66 3.80
C ALA A 100 16.93 3.28 5.05
N ALA A 101 18.08 3.90 5.30
CA ALA A 101 18.93 3.55 6.43
C ALA A 101 18.30 3.87 7.80
N ASP A 102 17.44 4.89 7.85
CA ASP A 102 16.77 5.32 9.08
C ASP A 102 15.28 4.91 9.13
N LEU A 103 14.77 4.22 8.12
CA LEU A 103 13.34 3.88 8.02
C LEU A 103 12.83 3.15 9.26
N ALA A 104 13.55 2.16 9.76
CA ALA A 104 13.14 1.38 10.93
C ALA A 104 12.93 2.28 12.17
N ALA A 105 13.86 3.20 12.44
CA ALA A 105 13.77 4.13 13.56
C ALA A 105 12.62 5.13 13.38
N ARG A 106 12.41 5.64 12.17
CA ARG A 106 11.29 6.54 11.85
C ARG A 106 9.93 5.86 12.03
N VAL A 107 9.81 4.61 11.59
CA VAL A 107 8.59 3.80 11.74
C VAL A 107 8.34 3.47 13.20
N GLU A 108 9.37 3.06 13.95
CA GLU A 108 9.27 2.76 15.39
C GLU A 108 8.76 3.98 16.18
N ALA A 109 9.25 5.17 15.86
CA ALA A 109 8.83 6.42 16.51
C ALA A 109 7.33 6.73 16.33
N LEU A 110 6.67 6.16 15.33
CA LEU A 110 5.22 6.34 15.11
C LEU A 110 4.34 5.49 16.04
N ALA A 111 4.91 4.50 16.74
CA ALA A 111 4.18 3.58 17.63
C ALA A 111 2.93 2.96 16.96
N LEU A 112 3.06 2.50 15.71
CA LEU A 112 1.93 2.13 14.84
C LEU A 112 1.04 1.01 15.39
N ALA A 113 1.55 0.15 16.25
CA ALA A 113 0.75 -0.91 16.88
C ALA A 113 -0.30 -0.36 17.86
N GLU A 114 -0.06 0.82 18.41
CA GLU A 114 -0.84 1.41 19.52
C GLU A 114 -1.73 2.58 19.07
N VAL A 115 -1.47 3.15 17.88
CA VAL A 115 -2.26 4.30 17.42
C VAL A 115 -3.69 3.89 17.08
N GLU A 116 -4.63 4.76 17.43
CA GLU A 116 -6.02 4.60 17.02
C GLU A 116 -6.14 4.84 15.50
N VAL A 117 -6.85 3.93 14.82
CA VAL A 117 -7.08 3.99 13.38
C VAL A 117 -8.42 4.66 13.11
N GLY A 118 -8.41 5.71 12.29
CA GLY A 118 -9.59 6.52 12.01
C GLY A 118 -10.14 6.35 10.58
N ASP A 119 -11.40 6.69 10.38
CA ASP A 119 -12.08 6.58 9.07
C ASP A 119 -11.41 7.41 7.97
N TRP A 120 -10.70 8.50 8.33
CA TRP A 120 -9.95 9.34 7.40
C TRP A 120 -8.78 8.58 6.71
N GLU A 121 -8.43 7.42 7.21
CA GLU A 121 -7.36 6.58 6.68
C GLU A 121 -7.81 5.68 5.51
N GLU A 122 -9.07 5.78 5.10
CA GLU A 122 -9.61 4.99 4.01
C GLU A 122 -9.20 5.56 2.64
N VAL A 123 -8.65 4.70 1.79
CA VAL A 123 -8.65 4.89 0.34
C VAL A 123 -9.82 4.09 -0.21
N VAL A 124 -10.83 4.78 -0.73
CA VAL A 124 -12.09 4.15 -1.18
C VAL A 124 -11.81 3.07 -2.22
N ASP A 125 -12.29 1.85 -1.95
CA ASP A 125 -12.16 0.72 -2.87
C ASP A 125 -13.18 0.83 -4.02
N PRO A 126 -12.75 0.92 -5.29
CA PRO A 126 -13.66 1.02 -6.43
C PRO A 126 -14.25 -0.33 -6.88
N ALA A 127 -14.01 -1.42 -6.18
CA ALA A 127 -14.24 -2.79 -6.66
C ALA A 127 -15.66 -3.06 -7.19
N SER A 128 -16.69 -2.41 -6.63
CA SER A 128 -18.08 -2.52 -7.09
C SER A 128 -18.55 -1.39 -8.01
N GLY A 129 -17.65 -0.44 -8.32
CA GLY A 129 -17.96 0.77 -9.09
C GLY A 129 -17.76 0.62 -10.60
N GLU A 130 -18.01 1.72 -11.30
CA GLU A 130 -17.79 1.84 -12.73
C GLU A 130 -16.32 2.25 -13.04
N GLN A 131 -15.96 2.37 -14.33
CA GLN A 131 -14.59 2.75 -14.71
C GLN A 131 -14.16 4.07 -14.08
N VAL A 132 -15.03 5.07 -14.02
CA VAL A 132 -14.75 6.38 -13.42
C VAL A 132 -14.33 6.28 -11.95
N ASP A 133 -14.86 5.32 -11.20
CA ASP A 133 -14.49 5.14 -9.79
C ASP A 133 -13.05 4.59 -9.68
N PHE A 134 -12.66 3.71 -10.60
CA PHE A 134 -11.29 3.22 -10.70
C PHE A 134 -10.32 4.33 -11.11
N ASP A 135 -10.71 5.21 -12.02
CA ASP A 135 -9.90 6.34 -12.49
C ASP A 135 -9.69 7.36 -11.37
N VAL A 136 -10.74 7.67 -10.60
CA VAL A 136 -10.65 8.54 -9.40
C VAL A 136 -9.75 7.91 -8.34
N CYS A 137 -9.91 6.62 -8.07
CA CYS A 137 -9.05 5.90 -7.14
C CYS A 137 -7.58 5.93 -7.60
N ALA A 138 -7.33 5.70 -8.89
CA ALA A 138 -5.98 5.75 -9.45
C ALA A 138 -5.34 7.13 -9.30
N ALA A 139 -6.08 8.21 -9.55
CA ALA A 139 -5.60 9.58 -9.36
C ALA A 139 -5.27 9.87 -7.89
N THR A 140 -6.12 9.44 -6.97
CA THR A 140 -5.89 9.56 -5.52
C THR A 140 -4.65 8.80 -5.10
N LEU A 141 -4.51 7.54 -5.51
CA LEU A 141 -3.36 6.71 -5.21
C LEU A 141 -2.08 7.27 -5.81
N SER A 142 -2.14 7.82 -7.01
CA SER A 142 -0.98 8.45 -7.66
C SER A 142 -0.39 9.55 -6.78
N ALA A 143 -1.21 10.47 -6.28
CA ALA A 143 -0.76 11.57 -5.42
C ALA A 143 -0.21 11.05 -4.06
N LEU A 144 -0.90 10.08 -3.45
CA LEU A 144 -0.46 9.50 -2.17
C LEU A 144 0.86 8.72 -2.31
N VAL A 145 1.01 7.96 -3.39
CA VAL A 145 2.24 7.19 -3.65
C VAL A 145 3.41 8.13 -3.92
N ASP A 146 3.23 9.22 -4.69
CA ASP A 146 4.28 10.23 -4.90
C ASP A 146 4.78 10.77 -3.55
N THR A 147 3.85 11.15 -2.68
CA THR A 147 4.22 11.66 -1.35
C THR A 147 4.90 10.59 -0.49
N LEU A 148 4.44 9.33 -0.54
CA LEU A 148 5.09 8.25 0.19
C LEU A 148 6.53 8.02 -0.30
N VAL A 149 6.77 8.02 -1.60
CA VAL A 149 8.12 7.89 -2.18
C VAL A 149 9.03 9.02 -1.68
N ASP A 150 8.54 10.27 -1.68
CA ASP A 150 9.28 11.40 -1.14
C ASP A 150 9.61 11.24 0.36
N ARG A 151 8.68 10.68 1.14
CA ARG A 151 8.87 10.39 2.57
C ARG A 151 9.90 9.30 2.81
N LEU A 152 9.85 8.23 2.02
CA LEU A 152 10.78 7.11 2.15
C LEU A 152 12.21 7.51 1.76
N GLY A 153 12.35 8.35 0.74
CA GLY A 153 13.62 8.76 0.20
C GLY A 153 14.34 7.63 -0.56
N PRO A 154 15.61 7.83 -0.92
CA PRO A 154 16.35 6.86 -1.70
C PRO A 154 16.67 5.60 -0.91
N CYS A 155 16.56 4.46 -1.57
CA CYS A 155 17.07 3.18 -1.09
C CYS A 155 18.55 3.07 -1.51
N ARG A 156 19.46 3.35 -0.58
CA ARG A 156 20.91 3.32 -0.82
C ARG A 156 21.55 2.10 -0.21
#